data_27bf08d63e769c759aa4d9c8e99faaa6
#
_entry.id   27bf08d63e769c759aa4d9c8e99faaa6
#
_cell.length_a   1.000
_cell.length_b   1.000
_cell.length_c   1.000
_cell.angle_alpha   90.00
_cell.angle_beta   90.00
_cell.angle_gamma   90.00
#
_symmetry.space_group_name_H-M   'P 1'
#
loop_
_entity.id
_entity.type
_entity.pdbx_description
1 polymer ?
#
loop_
_entity_poly.entity_id
_entity_poly.type
_entity_poly.pdbx_seq_one_letter_code
_entity_poly.pdbx_strand_id
1 'polypeptide(L)'
;MPFKTAVQAIRTAIFYVVFIGQTIILAVMAGIVGIIAGRTPFGWAIARYWCWSNIILLRVLTGVRTQVEGEHNIPPGGCIIASKHQSDWDIFAIFPHTGRPAYIAKKELMRIPFFGWAARSLDCIEIDRRKGATAIPEMISQARAAIERGCRIVIYPEGTRRAPLAPPDYRQGIVRLYSELKVPVVPVALDSGFYWGRNSLIIWPGTAQARFLPPIEPGLASDAFLEELRARIEAESDDLALRAIEGGLDRPIDPTLAERIAALRARRKN
;
A
#
# COMPACT_ATOMS: atom_id res chain seq x y z
N MET A 1 -30.29 -9.47 -4.87
CA MET A 1 -28.95 -9.01 -5.30
C MET A 1 -28.92 -7.66 -6.03
N PRO A 2 -29.76 -7.33 -7.04
CA PRO A 2 -29.60 -6.06 -7.76
C PRO A 2 -29.79 -4.81 -6.91
N PHE A 3 -30.73 -4.81 -5.95
CA PHE A 3 -30.99 -3.66 -5.07
C PHE A 3 -29.78 -3.35 -4.15
N LYS A 4 -29.20 -4.36 -3.49
CA LYS A 4 -28.00 -4.17 -2.64
C LYS A 4 -26.83 -3.60 -3.43
N THR A 5 -26.62 -4.10 -4.65
CA THR A 5 -25.57 -3.64 -5.55
C THR A 5 -25.80 -2.17 -5.97
N ALA A 6 -27.04 -1.79 -6.29
CA ALA A 6 -27.37 -0.40 -6.65
C ALA A 6 -27.14 0.56 -5.47
N VAL A 7 -27.58 0.20 -4.28
CA VAL A 7 -27.31 1.00 -3.06
C VAL A 7 -25.81 1.14 -2.83
N GLN A 8 -25.06 0.06 -2.95
CA GLN A 8 -23.61 0.10 -2.74
C GLN A 8 -22.89 0.92 -3.83
N ALA A 9 -23.37 0.88 -5.07
CA ALA A 9 -22.84 1.72 -6.14
C ALA A 9 -23.06 3.22 -5.85
N ILE A 10 -24.24 3.60 -5.36
CA ILE A 10 -24.54 5.00 -4.96
C ILE A 10 -23.62 5.42 -3.80
N ARG A 11 -23.48 4.59 -2.76
CA ARG A 11 -22.59 4.86 -1.61
C ARG A 11 -21.13 5.03 -2.07
N THR A 12 -20.70 4.21 -3.00
CA THR A 12 -19.36 4.29 -3.60
C THR A 12 -19.18 5.57 -4.41
N ALA A 13 -20.19 5.96 -5.21
CA ALA A 13 -20.16 7.21 -5.97
C ALA A 13 -20.03 8.43 -5.05
N ILE A 14 -20.81 8.48 -3.97
CA ILE A 14 -20.69 9.54 -2.96
C ILE A 14 -19.29 9.55 -2.34
N PHE A 15 -18.76 8.38 -1.99
CA PHE A 15 -17.39 8.28 -1.49
C PHE A 15 -16.38 8.88 -2.49
N TYR A 16 -16.44 8.52 -3.78
CA TYR A 16 -15.50 9.06 -4.77
C TYR A 16 -15.60 10.57 -4.93
N VAL A 17 -16.80 11.14 -4.90
CA VAL A 17 -16.99 12.60 -4.98
C VAL A 17 -16.28 13.28 -3.80
N VAL A 18 -16.54 12.80 -2.58
CA VAL A 18 -15.92 13.37 -1.37
C VAL A 18 -14.40 13.11 -1.34
N PHE A 19 -13.98 11.89 -1.67
CA PHE A 19 -12.57 11.49 -1.74
C PHE A 19 -11.76 12.37 -2.71
N ILE A 20 -12.26 12.55 -3.94
CA ILE A 20 -11.58 13.37 -4.94
C ILE A 20 -11.55 14.83 -4.50
N GLY A 21 -12.66 15.38 -4.04
CA GLY A 21 -12.75 16.77 -3.59
C GLY A 21 -11.78 17.07 -2.45
N GLN A 22 -11.80 16.27 -1.37
CA GLN A 22 -10.86 16.47 -0.26
C GLN A 22 -9.40 16.23 -0.67
N THR A 23 -9.14 15.24 -1.55
CA THR A 23 -7.77 14.97 -2.02
C THR A 23 -7.21 16.16 -2.78
N ILE A 24 -7.99 16.82 -3.64
CA ILE A 24 -7.57 18.03 -4.35
C ILE A 24 -7.27 19.14 -3.36
N ILE A 25 -8.16 19.41 -2.40
CA ILE A 25 -7.98 20.48 -1.41
C ILE A 25 -6.71 20.23 -0.58
N LEU A 26 -6.55 19.03 -0.04
CA LEU A 26 -5.41 18.69 0.82
C LEU A 26 -4.09 18.61 0.04
N ALA A 27 -4.12 18.17 -1.23
CA ALA A 27 -2.95 18.19 -2.10
C ALA A 27 -2.50 19.62 -2.41
N VAL A 28 -3.44 20.54 -2.65
CA VAL A 28 -3.14 21.98 -2.83
C VAL A 28 -2.52 22.56 -1.55
N MET A 29 -3.13 22.30 -0.38
CA MET A 29 -2.60 22.77 0.90
C MET A 29 -1.19 22.22 1.16
N ALA A 30 -0.99 20.90 1.02
CA ALA A 30 0.30 20.27 1.22
C ALA A 30 1.34 20.71 0.18
N GLY A 31 0.93 20.95 -1.06
CA GLY A 31 1.77 21.45 -2.13
C GLY A 31 2.25 22.89 -1.86
N ILE A 32 1.36 23.76 -1.41
CA ILE A 32 1.70 25.16 -1.00
C ILE A 32 2.68 25.12 0.18
N VAL A 33 2.39 24.32 1.21
CA VAL A 33 3.31 24.15 2.35
C VAL A 33 4.67 23.63 1.87
N GLY A 34 4.69 22.66 0.97
CA GLY A 34 5.91 22.12 0.39
C GLY A 34 6.74 23.14 -0.38
N ILE A 35 6.10 24.08 -1.09
CA ILE A 35 6.79 25.17 -1.81
C ILE A 35 7.35 26.20 -0.84
N ILE A 36 6.56 26.65 0.14
CA ILE A 36 6.91 27.76 1.02
C ILE A 36 7.90 27.32 2.11
N ALA A 37 7.64 26.17 2.72
CA ALA A 37 8.34 25.69 3.90
C ALA A 37 9.18 24.41 3.68
N GLY A 38 9.12 23.82 2.48
CA GLY A 38 9.83 22.59 2.17
C GLY A 38 9.35 21.40 2.98
N ARG A 39 10.29 20.60 3.49
CA ARG A 39 10.03 19.38 4.29
C ARG A 39 9.72 19.72 5.73
N THR A 40 8.47 19.81 6.10
CA THR A 40 8.03 20.19 7.44
C THR A 40 7.16 19.15 8.10
N PRO A 41 7.11 19.09 9.45
CA PRO A 41 6.16 18.25 10.18
C PRO A 41 4.70 18.53 9.80
N PHE A 42 4.38 19.74 9.39
CA PHE A 42 3.03 20.13 9.00
C PHE A 42 2.58 19.46 7.70
N GLY A 43 3.45 19.30 6.69
CA GLY A 43 3.16 18.53 5.49
C GLY A 43 2.80 17.07 5.82
N TRP A 44 3.57 16.45 6.73
CA TRP A 44 3.28 15.11 7.23
C TRP A 44 1.94 15.01 7.99
N ALA A 45 1.59 16.06 8.75
CA ALA A 45 0.30 16.12 9.45
C ALA A 45 -0.88 16.18 8.47
N ILE A 46 -0.78 16.97 7.40
CA ILE A 46 -1.80 17.03 6.34
C ILE A 46 -1.97 15.65 5.68
N ALA A 47 -0.88 14.98 5.30
CA ALA A 47 -0.94 13.66 4.68
C ALA A 47 -1.52 12.61 5.63
N ARG A 48 -1.19 12.65 6.91
CA ARG A 48 -1.77 11.77 7.94
C ARG A 48 -3.26 12.01 8.14
N TYR A 49 -3.67 13.28 8.17
CA TYR A 49 -5.09 13.65 8.22
C TYR A 49 -5.84 13.12 6.99
N TRP A 50 -5.25 13.25 5.79
CA TRP A 50 -5.83 12.70 4.57
C TRP A 50 -6.04 11.18 4.65
N CYS A 51 -5.07 10.44 5.17
CA CYS A 51 -5.23 8.99 5.36
C CYS A 51 -6.34 8.66 6.35
N TRP A 52 -6.34 9.27 7.55
CA TRP A 52 -7.35 9.01 8.57
C TRP A 52 -8.74 9.42 8.13
N SER A 53 -8.89 10.57 7.48
CA SER A 53 -10.20 11.01 6.96
C SER A 53 -10.74 10.03 5.91
N ASN A 54 -9.89 9.46 5.05
CA ASN A 54 -10.32 8.44 4.08
C ASN A 54 -10.70 7.11 4.74
N ILE A 55 -10.03 6.68 5.79
CA ILE A 55 -10.44 5.51 6.59
C ILE A 55 -11.84 5.72 7.18
N ILE A 56 -12.11 6.90 7.73
CA ILE A 56 -13.42 7.27 8.28
C ILE A 56 -14.48 7.30 7.17
N LEU A 57 -14.20 7.95 6.04
CA LEU A 57 -15.12 8.02 4.90
C LEU A 57 -15.44 6.65 4.32
N LEU A 58 -14.45 5.77 4.19
CA LEU A 58 -14.65 4.38 3.75
C LEU A 58 -15.60 3.66 4.71
N ARG A 59 -15.38 3.79 6.03
CA ARG A 59 -16.22 3.15 7.04
C ARG A 59 -17.67 3.66 6.97
N VAL A 60 -17.86 4.97 6.92
CA VAL A 60 -19.19 5.60 6.98
C VAL A 60 -19.96 5.43 5.67
N LEU A 61 -19.30 5.72 4.55
CA LEU A 61 -19.97 5.76 3.25
C LEU A 61 -20.04 4.38 2.59
N THR A 62 -19.00 3.56 2.66
CA THR A 62 -18.95 2.29 1.94
C THR A 62 -19.10 1.05 2.84
N GLY A 63 -18.92 1.21 4.16
CA GLY A 63 -18.96 0.10 5.11
C GLY A 63 -17.63 -0.67 5.23
N VAL A 64 -16.54 -0.18 4.63
CA VAL A 64 -15.22 -0.79 4.78
C VAL A 64 -14.62 -0.37 6.11
N ARG A 65 -14.38 -1.34 6.99
CA ARG A 65 -13.63 -1.17 8.23
C ARG A 65 -12.15 -1.41 7.97
N THR A 66 -11.30 -0.76 8.73
CA THR A 66 -9.84 -0.92 8.65
C THR A 66 -9.32 -1.56 9.93
N GLN A 67 -8.49 -2.59 9.79
CA GLN A 67 -7.77 -3.22 10.89
C GLN A 67 -6.29 -3.31 10.51
N VAL A 68 -5.42 -2.78 11.38
CA VAL A 68 -3.97 -2.82 11.19
C VAL A 68 -3.37 -3.46 12.42
N GLU A 69 -2.45 -4.40 12.22
CA GLU A 69 -1.81 -5.16 13.28
C GLU A 69 -0.30 -5.26 13.05
N GLY A 70 0.44 -5.57 14.12
CA GLY A 70 1.87 -5.85 14.04
C GLY A 70 2.79 -4.63 13.96
N GLU A 71 2.31 -3.44 14.29
CA GLU A 71 3.08 -2.18 14.26
C GLU A 71 4.34 -2.22 15.12
N HIS A 72 4.31 -3.01 16.18
CA HIS A 72 5.46 -3.26 17.07
C HIS A 72 6.66 -3.94 16.35
N ASN A 73 6.43 -4.53 15.18
CA ASN A 73 7.47 -5.10 14.33
C ASN A 73 8.24 -4.04 13.52
N ILE A 74 7.78 -2.78 13.53
CA ILE A 74 8.47 -1.70 12.82
C ILE A 74 9.64 -1.22 13.68
N PRO A 75 10.90 -1.37 13.24
CA PRO A 75 12.05 -0.94 14.02
C PRO A 75 12.08 0.58 14.24
N PRO A 76 12.72 1.05 15.32
CA PRO A 76 12.75 2.49 15.64
C PRO A 76 13.54 3.33 14.63
N GLY A 77 14.44 2.73 13.88
CA GLY A 77 15.28 3.40 12.88
C GLY A 77 14.73 3.39 11.47
N GLY A 78 15.60 3.68 10.50
CA GLY A 78 15.32 3.55 9.08
C GLY A 78 15.10 2.09 8.69
N CYS A 79 14.05 1.81 7.94
CA CYS A 79 13.73 0.49 7.43
C CYS A 79 13.01 0.59 6.08
N ILE A 80 12.83 -0.55 5.43
CA ILE A 80 11.99 -0.69 4.25
C ILE A 80 10.69 -1.39 4.66
N ILE A 81 9.56 -0.82 4.35
CA ILE A 81 8.24 -1.44 4.48
C ILE A 81 7.89 -2.02 3.10
N ALA A 82 7.92 -3.33 2.97
CA ALA A 82 7.63 -4.05 1.74
C ALA A 82 6.22 -4.63 1.79
N SER A 83 5.26 -3.96 1.15
CA SER A 83 3.85 -4.33 1.26
C SER A 83 3.30 -4.96 -0.02
N LYS A 84 2.44 -5.95 0.15
CA LYS A 84 1.52 -6.34 -0.92
C LYS A 84 0.70 -5.13 -1.37
N HIS A 85 0.24 -5.13 -2.64
CA HIS A 85 -0.51 -4.01 -3.18
C HIS A 85 -1.74 -4.48 -3.94
N GLN A 86 -2.92 -4.15 -3.42
CA GLN A 86 -4.20 -4.59 -3.99
C GLN A 86 -5.18 -3.44 -4.21
N SER A 87 -5.04 -2.32 -3.44
CA SER A 87 -6.02 -1.26 -3.35
C SER A 87 -5.36 0.12 -3.15
N ASP A 88 -6.10 1.19 -3.35
CA ASP A 88 -5.72 2.52 -2.87
C ASP A 88 -5.84 2.63 -1.33
N TRP A 89 -6.65 1.77 -0.70
CA TRP A 89 -6.75 1.61 0.74
C TRP A 89 -5.41 1.32 1.41
N ASP A 90 -4.51 0.61 0.72
CA ASP A 90 -3.21 0.19 1.26
C ASP A 90 -2.37 1.39 1.71
N ILE A 91 -2.48 2.53 1.00
CA ILE A 91 -1.79 3.78 1.37
C ILE A 91 -2.38 4.33 2.67
N PHE A 92 -3.71 4.34 2.80
CA PHE A 92 -4.38 4.88 3.99
C PHE A 92 -4.09 4.05 5.23
N ALA A 93 -4.00 2.72 5.07
CA ALA A 93 -3.73 1.81 6.16
C ALA A 93 -2.26 1.83 6.61
N ILE A 94 -1.30 1.98 5.69
CA ILE A 94 0.13 1.89 6.01
C ILE A 94 0.71 3.24 6.47
N PHE A 95 0.34 4.33 5.80
CA PHE A 95 0.93 5.65 6.04
C PHE A 95 0.88 6.11 7.50
N PRO A 96 -0.27 6.06 8.21
CA PRO A 96 -0.37 6.58 9.58
C PRO A 96 0.53 5.86 10.59
N HIS A 97 0.83 4.58 10.34
CA HIS A 97 1.53 3.68 11.26
C HIS A 97 3.05 3.65 11.03
N THR A 98 3.53 4.24 9.94
CA THR A 98 4.94 4.17 9.55
C THR A 98 5.77 5.41 9.90
N GLY A 99 5.24 6.33 10.69
CA GLY A 99 5.94 7.53 11.14
C GLY A 99 6.17 8.54 10.01
N ARG A 100 7.32 8.47 9.32
CA ARG A 100 7.65 9.31 8.16
C ARG A 100 7.87 8.44 6.91
N PRO A 101 6.82 7.92 6.28
CA PRO A 101 6.94 7.04 5.12
C PRO A 101 7.34 7.83 3.86
N ALA A 102 8.40 7.37 3.18
CA ALA A 102 8.82 7.82 1.86
C ALA A 102 8.40 6.77 0.83
N TYR A 103 7.31 7.04 0.12
CA TYR A 103 6.78 6.10 -0.89
C TYR A 103 7.58 6.14 -2.18
N ILE A 104 7.85 4.95 -2.75
CA ILE A 104 8.37 4.84 -4.11
C ILE A 104 7.21 4.99 -5.08
N ALA A 105 7.15 6.12 -5.77
CA ALA A 105 6.06 6.50 -6.65
C ALA A 105 6.51 6.69 -8.11
N LYS A 106 5.55 6.52 -9.03
CA LYS A 106 5.82 6.73 -10.46
C LYS A 106 6.14 8.19 -10.75
N LYS A 107 7.11 8.43 -11.63
CA LYS A 107 7.52 9.75 -12.10
C LYS A 107 6.35 10.58 -12.66
N GLU A 108 5.42 9.93 -13.35
CA GLU A 108 4.24 10.60 -13.91
C GLU A 108 3.38 11.26 -12.84
N LEU A 109 3.26 10.65 -11.65
CA LEU A 109 2.52 11.22 -10.51
C LEU A 109 3.19 12.49 -9.97
N MET A 110 4.52 12.54 -9.99
CA MET A 110 5.28 13.71 -9.53
C MET A 110 5.14 14.94 -10.44
N ARG A 111 4.56 14.76 -11.64
CA ARG A 111 4.28 15.85 -12.59
C ARG A 111 2.91 16.49 -12.38
N ILE A 112 2.03 15.85 -11.60
CA ILE A 112 0.71 16.41 -11.27
C ILE A 112 0.92 17.65 -10.38
N PRO A 113 0.43 18.83 -10.76
CA PRO A 113 0.52 20.03 -9.96
C PRO A 113 -0.01 19.80 -8.53
N PHE A 114 0.57 20.48 -7.55
CA PHE A 114 0.30 20.36 -6.12
C PHE A 114 0.61 18.98 -5.54
N PHE A 115 0.07 17.91 -6.14
CA PHE A 115 0.36 16.53 -5.69
C PHE A 115 1.87 16.21 -5.75
N GLY A 116 2.52 16.50 -6.87
CA GLY A 116 3.95 16.27 -7.02
C GLY A 116 4.79 17.12 -6.07
N TRP A 117 4.38 18.35 -5.79
CA TRP A 117 5.04 19.21 -4.79
C TRP A 117 4.85 18.66 -3.38
N ALA A 118 3.64 18.29 -3.01
CA ALA A 118 3.35 17.62 -1.74
C ALA A 118 4.16 16.33 -1.58
N ALA A 119 4.17 15.46 -2.59
CA ALA A 119 4.91 14.20 -2.56
C ALA A 119 6.42 14.42 -2.36
N ARG A 120 7.03 15.41 -3.03
CA ARG A 120 8.45 15.75 -2.83
C ARG A 120 8.73 16.30 -1.44
N SER A 121 7.83 17.09 -0.85
CA SER A 121 7.97 17.58 0.52
C SER A 121 7.83 16.48 1.58
N LEU A 122 7.23 15.34 1.21
CA LEU A 122 7.10 14.13 2.01
C LEU A 122 8.19 13.07 1.69
N ASP A 123 9.30 13.47 1.08
CA ASP A 123 10.41 12.60 0.72
C ASP A 123 10.03 11.40 -0.19
N CYS A 124 8.93 11.49 -0.93
CA CYS A 124 8.57 10.45 -1.88
C CYS A 124 9.66 10.29 -2.95
N ILE A 125 9.98 9.04 -3.25
CA ILE A 125 11.04 8.63 -4.16
C ILE A 125 10.46 8.45 -5.55
N GLU A 126 11.00 9.17 -6.51
CA GLU A 126 10.55 9.11 -7.89
C GLU A 126 11.21 7.96 -8.65
N ILE A 127 10.43 7.15 -9.36
CA ILE A 127 10.94 6.12 -10.25
C ILE A 127 10.35 6.23 -11.66
N ASP A 128 11.20 6.33 -12.67
CA ASP A 128 10.82 6.19 -14.07
C ASP A 128 10.87 4.71 -14.49
N ARG A 129 9.74 4.03 -14.38
CA ARG A 129 9.66 2.58 -14.66
C ARG A 129 9.93 2.23 -16.12
N ARG A 130 9.84 3.19 -17.05
CA ARG A 130 10.16 2.97 -18.47
C ARG A 130 11.65 2.76 -18.71
N LYS A 131 12.48 3.28 -17.79
CA LYS A 131 13.95 3.07 -17.83
C LYS A 131 14.37 1.68 -17.32
N GLY A 132 13.44 0.86 -16.81
CA GLY A 132 13.77 -0.49 -16.31
C GLY A 132 14.89 -0.46 -15.26
N ALA A 133 15.90 -1.30 -15.43
CA ALA A 133 17.00 -1.43 -14.48
C ALA A 133 17.84 -0.15 -14.32
N THR A 134 17.89 0.72 -15.33
CA THR A 134 18.71 1.95 -15.28
C THR A 134 18.13 3.03 -14.35
N ALA A 135 16.86 2.87 -13.88
CA ALA A 135 16.28 3.75 -12.88
C ALA A 135 16.67 3.37 -11.43
N ILE A 136 17.20 2.18 -11.22
CA ILE A 136 17.47 1.64 -9.89
C ILE A 136 18.54 2.44 -9.12
N PRO A 137 19.69 2.83 -9.69
CA PRO A 137 20.70 3.60 -8.96
C PRO A 137 20.17 4.93 -8.41
N GLU A 138 19.37 5.65 -9.20
CA GLU A 138 18.76 6.90 -8.79
C GLU A 138 17.75 6.67 -7.65
N MET A 139 16.92 5.63 -7.75
CA MET A 139 15.98 5.24 -6.69
C MET A 139 16.71 4.92 -5.37
N ILE A 140 17.83 4.18 -5.42
CA ILE A 140 18.62 3.83 -4.24
C ILE A 140 19.24 5.08 -3.61
N SER A 141 19.78 5.99 -4.40
CA SER A 141 20.35 7.26 -3.93
C SER A 141 19.29 8.10 -3.19
N GLN A 142 18.11 8.26 -3.77
CA GLN A 142 17.00 8.97 -3.14
C GLN A 142 16.52 8.27 -1.85
N ALA A 143 16.47 6.93 -1.84
CA ALA A 143 16.06 6.14 -0.69
C ALA A 143 17.07 6.28 0.47
N ARG A 144 18.37 6.22 0.20
CA ARG A 144 19.42 6.45 1.18
C ARG A 144 19.29 7.82 1.83
N ALA A 145 19.18 8.88 1.03
CA ALA A 145 19.01 10.23 1.51
C ALA A 145 17.70 10.39 2.34
N ALA A 146 16.62 9.68 2.01
CA ALA A 146 15.39 9.70 2.79
C ALA A 146 15.57 9.01 4.15
N ILE A 147 16.27 7.87 4.21
CA ILE A 147 16.61 7.18 5.47
C ILE A 147 17.46 8.06 6.37
N GLU A 148 18.47 8.75 5.81
CA GLU A 148 19.32 9.70 6.57
C GLU A 148 18.52 10.84 7.19
N ARG A 149 17.40 11.23 6.55
CA ARG A 149 16.44 12.20 7.10
C ARG A 149 15.43 11.60 8.08
N GLY A 150 15.58 10.32 8.45
CA GLY A 150 14.71 9.62 9.39
C GLY A 150 13.41 9.09 8.78
N CYS A 151 13.35 8.92 7.46
CA CYS A 151 12.20 8.32 6.79
C CYS A 151 12.29 6.79 6.77
N ARG A 152 11.14 6.14 6.62
CA ARG A 152 10.99 4.72 6.30
C ARG A 152 10.55 4.58 4.86
N ILE A 153 11.23 3.74 4.09
CA ILE A 153 10.93 3.56 2.66
C ILE A 153 9.75 2.64 2.52
N VAL A 154 8.70 3.05 1.83
CA VAL A 154 7.56 2.19 1.50
C VAL A 154 7.62 1.79 0.04
N ILE A 155 7.68 0.49 -0.20
CA ILE A 155 7.69 -0.09 -1.54
C ILE A 155 6.62 -1.16 -1.67
N TYR A 156 6.01 -1.21 -2.85
CA TYR A 156 5.16 -2.30 -3.29
C TYR A 156 5.99 -3.20 -4.23
N PRO A 157 6.50 -4.36 -3.77
CA PRO A 157 7.43 -5.19 -4.53
C PRO A 157 6.89 -5.64 -5.89
N GLU A 158 5.58 -5.81 -6.02
CA GLU A 158 4.92 -6.17 -7.28
C GLU A 158 4.85 -5.01 -8.29
N GLY A 159 5.13 -3.79 -7.86
CA GLY A 159 5.14 -2.58 -8.69
C GLY A 159 3.78 -2.14 -9.22
N THR A 160 2.72 -2.89 -8.97
CA THR A 160 1.35 -2.57 -9.38
C THR A 160 0.35 -3.27 -8.47
N ARG A 161 -0.88 -2.76 -8.40
CA ARG A 161 -1.98 -3.44 -7.67
C ARG A 161 -2.30 -4.77 -8.35
N ARG A 162 -2.35 -5.85 -7.57
CA ARG A 162 -2.72 -7.20 -8.00
C ARG A 162 -4.09 -7.57 -7.45
N ALA A 163 -4.80 -8.41 -8.18
CA ALA A 163 -6.08 -8.95 -7.69
C ALA A 163 -5.84 -9.89 -6.48
N PRO A 164 -6.82 -10.05 -5.58
CA PRO A 164 -6.73 -11.03 -4.51
C PRO A 164 -6.36 -12.42 -5.04
N LEU A 165 -5.47 -13.10 -4.32
CA LEU A 165 -5.00 -14.45 -4.63
C LEU A 165 -4.38 -14.60 -6.05
N ALA A 166 -4.01 -13.50 -6.71
CA ALA A 166 -3.26 -13.58 -7.96
C ALA A 166 -1.83 -14.08 -7.70
N PRO A 167 -1.23 -14.85 -8.61
CA PRO A 167 0.16 -15.25 -8.49
C PRO A 167 1.07 -14.05 -8.24
N PRO A 168 1.99 -14.11 -7.27
CA PRO A 168 2.89 -13.01 -6.94
C PRO A 168 3.91 -12.77 -8.06
N ASP A 169 4.27 -11.50 -8.30
CA ASP A 169 5.21 -11.08 -9.33
C ASP A 169 6.15 -9.99 -8.77
N TYR A 170 7.08 -10.40 -7.91
CA TYR A 170 7.99 -9.48 -7.22
C TYR A 170 9.13 -9.03 -8.13
N ARG A 171 9.35 -7.72 -8.17
CA ARG A 171 10.35 -7.06 -9.02
C ARG A 171 11.70 -6.96 -8.32
N GLN A 172 12.78 -6.94 -9.09
CA GLN A 172 14.15 -6.85 -8.59
C GLN A 172 14.46 -5.55 -7.82
N GLY A 173 13.62 -4.53 -7.91
CA GLY A 173 13.83 -3.26 -7.21
C GLY A 173 13.93 -3.40 -5.70
N ILE A 174 13.14 -4.29 -5.08
CA ILE A 174 13.18 -4.54 -3.63
C ILE A 174 14.49 -5.25 -3.23
N VAL A 175 14.97 -6.18 -4.05
CA VAL A 175 16.23 -6.90 -3.82
C VAL A 175 17.40 -5.92 -3.82
N ARG A 176 17.43 -5.00 -4.80
CA ARG A 176 18.47 -3.97 -4.89
C ARG A 176 18.43 -2.99 -3.72
N LEU A 177 17.24 -2.55 -3.29
CA LEU A 177 17.10 -1.73 -2.10
C LEU A 177 17.63 -2.43 -0.85
N TYR A 178 17.27 -3.69 -0.64
CA TYR A 178 17.74 -4.48 0.48
C TYR A 178 19.26 -4.61 0.51
N SER A 179 19.87 -5.02 -0.61
CA SER A 179 21.30 -5.24 -0.70
C SER A 179 22.13 -3.95 -0.51
N GLU A 180 21.61 -2.81 -1.00
CA GLU A 180 22.34 -1.55 -1.01
C GLU A 180 22.13 -0.69 0.23
N LEU A 181 20.93 -0.70 0.81
CA LEU A 181 20.61 0.13 1.98
C LEU A 181 21.03 -0.53 3.28
N LYS A 182 21.09 -1.86 3.32
CA LYS A 182 21.48 -2.68 4.49
C LYS A 182 20.69 -2.31 5.76
N VAL A 183 19.40 -2.11 5.59
CA VAL A 183 18.45 -1.85 6.68
C VAL A 183 17.41 -2.96 6.75
N PRO A 184 16.75 -3.18 7.91
CA PRO A 184 15.70 -4.18 8.03
C PRO A 184 14.57 -3.95 7.04
N VAL A 185 13.95 -5.04 6.56
CA VAL A 185 12.76 -5.02 5.71
C VAL A 185 11.60 -5.60 6.49
N VAL A 186 10.55 -4.80 6.69
CA VAL A 186 9.29 -5.22 7.33
C VAL A 186 8.32 -5.65 6.25
N PRO A 187 7.98 -6.94 6.13
CA PRO A 187 6.98 -7.41 5.19
C PRO A 187 5.58 -6.99 5.68
N VAL A 188 4.68 -6.64 4.75
CA VAL A 188 3.28 -6.33 5.07
C VAL A 188 2.34 -7.11 4.17
N ALA A 189 1.52 -7.95 4.81
CA ALA A 189 0.43 -8.67 4.18
C ALA A 189 -0.88 -7.89 4.28
N LEU A 190 -1.77 -8.08 3.31
CA LEU A 190 -3.10 -7.46 3.30
C LEU A 190 -4.09 -8.21 2.42
N ASP A 191 -5.40 -7.91 2.63
CA ASP A 191 -6.53 -8.51 1.93
C ASP A 191 -7.46 -7.48 1.28
N SER A 192 -7.05 -6.23 1.21
CA SER A 192 -7.87 -5.07 0.80
C SER A 192 -8.56 -5.21 -0.56
N GLY A 193 -7.96 -5.99 -1.47
CA GLY A 193 -8.50 -6.22 -2.81
C GLY A 193 -9.83 -6.97 -2.84
N PHE A 194 -10.23 -7.64 -1.76
CA PHE A 194 -11.56 -8.23 -1.62
C PHE A 194 -12.64 -7.17 -1.50
N TYR A 195 -12.32 -6.01 -0.96
CA TYR A 195 -13.26 -4.93 -0.69
C TYR A 195 -13.15 -3.79 -1.70
N TRP A 196 -11.95 -3.39 -2.05
CA TRP A 196 -11.67 -2.34 -3.04
C TRP A 196 -10.51 -2.74 -3.96
N GLY A 197 -10.79 -3.63 -4.89
CA GLY A 197 -9.79 -4.12 -5.84
C GLY A 197 -9.44 -3.09 -6.93
N ARG A 198 -8.30 -3.31 -7.58
CA ARG A 198 -7.90 -2.55 -8.77
C ARG A 198 -9.00 -2.58 -9.82
N ASN A 199 -9.36 -1.43 -10.38
CA ASN A 199 -10.41 -1.25 -11.39
C ASN A 199 -11.83 -1.64 -10.91
N SER A 200 -12.05 -1.85 -9.62
CA SER A 200 -13.39 -2.02 -9.10
C SER A 200 -14.14 -0.69 -9.10
N LEU A 201 -15.30 -0.65 -9.75
CA LEU A 201 -16.19 0.51 -9.72
C LEU A 201 -16.97 0.62 -8.41
N ILE A 202 -17.12 -0.50 -7.71
CA ILE A 202 -17.87 -0.59 -6.45
C ILE A 202 -16.91 -1.01 -5.33
N ILE A 203 -16.96 -0.28 -4.23
CA ILE A 203 -16.28 -0.61 -2.98
C ILE A 203 -17.24 -1.41 -2.14
N TRP A 204 -16.88 -2.63 -1.77
CA TRP A 204 -17.74 -3.57 -1.05
C TRP A 204 -17.48 -3.49 0.45
N PRO A 205 -18.53 -3.59 1.30
CA PRO A 205 -18.36 -3.53 2.74
C PRO A 205 -17.60 -4.76 3.27
N GLY A 206 -17.01 -4.60 4.45
CA GLY A 206 -16.28 -5.64 5.17
C GLY A 206 -15.11 -5.07 5.95
N THR A 207 -14.19 -5.92 6.41
CA THR A 207 -13.03 -5.51 7.20
C THR A 207 -11.74 -5.76 6.40
N ALA A 208 -11.18 -4.72 5.82
CA ALA A 208 -9.88 -4.78 5.18
C ALA A 208 -8.77 -4.78 6.24
N GLN A 209 -7.83 -5.70 6.11
CA GLN A 209 -6.79 -5.93 7.09
C GLN A 209 -5.41 -5.72 6.48
N ALA A 210 -4.48 -5.17 7.29
CA ALA A 210 -3.06 -5.13 7.01
C ALA A 210 -2.29 -5.61 8.24
N ARG A 211 -1.24 -6.43 8.02
CA ARG A 211 -0.41 -6.95 9.09
C ARG A 211 1.05 -6.72 8.78
N PHE A 212 1.73 -5.98 9.68
CA PHE A 212 3.18 -5.84 9.68
C PHE A 212 3.79 -7.08 10.30
N LEU A 213 4.66 -7.78 9.56
CA LEU A 213 5.31 -9.01 9.99
C LEU A 213 6.67 -8.72 10.62
N PRO A 214 7.26 -9.66 11.37
CA PRO A 214 8.62 -9.50 11.91
C PRO A 214 9.61 -9.11 10.80
N PRO A 215 10.56 -8.21 11.08
CA PRO A 215 11.50 -7.73 10.09
C PRO A 215 12.42 -8.85 9.58
N ILE A 216 12.86 -8.72 8.34
CA ILE A 216 13.95 -9.49 7.76
C ILE A 216 15.19 -8.62 7.92
N GLU A 217 16.15 -9.09 8.73
CA GLU A 217 17.39 -8.37 8.98
C GLU A 217 18.31 -8.37 7.74
N PRO A 218 19.18 -7.35 7.57
CA PRO A 218 20.13 -7.31 6.47
C PRO A 218 21.17 -8.42 6.57
N GLY A 219 21.63 -8.93 5.41
CA GLY A 219 22.73 -9.92 5.37
C GLY A 219 22.39 -11.19 4.61
N LEU A 220 21.14 -11.44 4.24
CA LEU A 220 20.79 -12.58 3.39
C LEU A 220 21.31 -12.38 1.95
N ALA A 221 21.63 -13.47 1.27
CA ALA A 221 21.86 -13.48 -0.17
C ALA A 221 20.55 -13.04 -0.90
N SER A 222 20.71 -12.41 -2.06
CA SER A 222 19.61 -11.79 -2.82
C SER A 222 18.43 -12.74 -3.08
N ASP A 223 18.72 -13.97 -3.49
CA ASP A 223 17.68 -14.96 -3.81
C ASP A 223 16.98 -15.46 -2.51
N ALA A 224 17.75 -15.73 -1.47
CA ALA A 224 17.23 -16.14 -0.16
C ALA A 224 16.34 -15.03 0.44
N PHE A 225 16.76 -13.77 0.34
CA PHE A 225 15.94 -12.63 0.77
C PHE A 225 14.61 -12.55 0.02
N LEU A 226 14.65 -12.69 -1.32
CA LEU A 226 13.44 -12.58 -2.13
C LEU A 226 12.46 -13.72 -1.86
N GLU A 227 12.98 -14.93 -1.68
CA GLU A 227 12.20 -16.11 -1.32
C GLU A 227 11.55 -15.95 0.05
N GLU A 228 12.32 -15.53 1.07
CA GLU A 228 11.86 -15.28 2.43
C GLU A 228 10.78 -14.18 2.48
N LEU A 229 11.03 -13.05 1.81
CA LEU A 229 10.08 -11.95 1.73
C LEU A 229 8.75 -12.41 1.11
N ARG A 230 8.85 -13.13 -0.01
CA ARG A 230 7.69 -13.66 -0.73
C ARG A 230 6.94 -14.67 0.13
N ALA A 231 7.64 -15.64 0.71
CA ALA A 231 7.03 -16.69 1.54
C ALA A 231 6.23 -16.08 2.69
N ARG A 232 6.80 -15.12 3.42
CA ARG A 232 6.13 -14.46 4.55
C ARG A 232 4.90 -13.66 4.13
N ILE A 233 5.02 -12.80 3.11
CA ILE A 233 3.89 -11.97 2.66
C ILE A 233 2.76 -12.82 2.10
N GLU A 234 3.08 -13.84 1.26
CA GLU A 234 2.05 -14.66 0.64
C GLU A 234 1.35 -15.57 1.65
N ALA A 235 2.09 -16.20 2.56
CA ALA A 235 1.50 -17.04 3.61
C ALA A 235 0.51 -16.27 4.47
N GLU A 236 0.89 -15.07 4.94
CA GLU A 236 0.03 -14.25 5.78
C GLU A 236 -1.13 -13.64 4.97
N SER A 237 -0.91 -13.25 3.71
CA SER A 237 -1.99 -12.77 2.83
C SER A 237 -3.02 -13.86 2.53
N ASP A 238 -2.57 -15.10 2.39
CA ASP A 238 -3.44 -16.27 2.25
C ASP A 238 -4.28 -16.50 3.52
N ASP A 239 -3.71 -16.32 4.73
CA ASP A 239 -4.43 -16.40 6.01
C ASP A 239 -5.50 -15.31 6.14
N LEU A 240 -5.14 -14.05 5.83
CA LEU A 240 -6.10 -12.95 5.83
C LEU A 240 -7.22 -13.18 4.81
N ALA A 241 -6.88 -13.68 3.62
CA ALA A 241 -7.85 -14.02 2.59
C ALA A 241 -8.84 -15.10 3.04
N LEU A 242 -8.36 -16.17 3.71
CA LEU A 242 -9.24 -17.21 4.25
C LEU A 242 -10.21 -16.66 5.27
N ARG A 243 -9.74 -15.83 6.21
CA ARG A 243 -10.61 -15.16 7.20
C ARG A 243 -11.65 -14.27 6.54
N ALA A 244 -11.27 -13.52 5.50
CA ALA A 244 -12.20 -12.68 4.74
C ALA A 244 -13.29 -13.54 4.04
N ILE A 245 -12.89 -14.66 3.43
CA ILE A 245 -13.79 -15.58 2.72
C ILE A 245 -14.72 -16.30 3.71
N GLU A 246 -14.23 -16.76 4.85
CA GLU A 246 -15.02 -17.42 5.90
C GLU A 246 -15.97 -16.46 6.59
N GLY A 247 -15.58 -15.21 6.77
CA GLY A 247 -16.44 -14.15 7.28
C GLY A 247 -17.58 -13.72 6.35
N GLY A 248 -17.56 -14.20 5.09
CA GLY A 248 -18.52 -13.87 4.05
C GLY A 248 -18.16 -12.58 3.30
N LEU A 249 -18.10 -12.67 1.99
CA LEU A 249 -17.85 -11.53 1.11
C LEU A 249 -19.18 -11.02 0.53
N ASP A 250 -19.50 -9.76 0.75
CA ASP A 250 -20.69 -9.12 0.16
C ASP A 250 -20.54 -8.83 -1.35
N ARG A 251 -19.32 -8.91 -1.88
CA ARG A 251 -19.04 -8.71 -3.30
C ARG A 251 -19.43 -9.94 -4.15
N PRO A 252 -19.85 -9.75 -5.40
CA PRO A 252 -19.96 -10.85 -6.36
C PRO A 252 -18.59 -11.54 -6.54
N ILE A 253 -18.60 -12.87 -6.51
CA ILE A 253 -17.42 -13.69 -6.77
C ILE A 253 -17.47 -14.07 -8.25
N ASP A 254 -16.56 -13.48 -9.04
CA ASP A 254 -16.38 -13.84 -10.44
C ASP A 254 -15.70 -15.22 -10.60
N PRO A 255 -15.78 -15.86 -11.77
CA PRO A 255 -15.22 -17.20 -11.96
C PRO A 255 -13.72 -17.28 -11.64
N THR A 256 -12.94 -16.28 -12.02
CA THR A 256 -11.49 -16.24 -11.75
C THR A 256 -11.19 -16.21 -10.26
N LEU A 257 -11.93 -15.40 -9.50
CA LEU A 257 -11.78 -15.34 -8.05
C LEU A 257 -12.25 -16.67 -7.40
N ALA A 258 -13.33 -17.28 -7.91
CA ALA A 258 -13.81 -18.57 -7.43
C ALA A 258 -12.76 -19.67 -7.59
N GLU A 259 -12.11 -19.76 -8.75
CA GLU A 259 -11.01 -20.69 -9.00
C GLU A 259 -9.83 -20.47 -8.04
N ARG A 260 -9.44 -19.22 -7.82
CA ARG A 260 -8.35 -18.88 -6.87
C ARG A 260 -8.69 -19.25 -5.43
N ILE A 261 -9.93 -19.02 -5.00
CA ILE A 261 -10.42 -19.44 -3.69
C ILE A 261 -10.38 -20.97 -3.55
N ALA A 262 -10.81 -21.70 -4.57
CA ALA A 262 -10.76 -23.16 -4.58
C ALA A 262 -9.31 -23.67 -4.49
N ALA A 263 -8.39 -23.08 -5.25
CA ALA A 263 -6.97 -23.40 -5.20
C ALA A 263 -6.34 -23.12 -3.83
N LEU A 264 -6.69 -21.98 -3.19
CA LEU A 264 -6.23 -21.65 -1.83
C LEU A 264 -6.69 -22.71 -0.82
N ARG A 265 -7.97 -23.06 -0.84
CA ARG A 265 -8.54 -24.10 0.04
C ARG A 265 -7.91 -25.47 -0.16
N ALA A 266 -7.58 -25.85 -1.40
CA ALA A 266 -6.89 -27.11 -1.70
C ALA A 266 -5.46 -27.13 -1.12
N ARG A 267 -4.69 -26.05 -1.28
CA ARG A 267 -3.32 -25.93 -0.72
C ARG A 267 -3.26 -26.03 0.80
N ARG A 268 -4.32 -25.63 1.50
CA ARG A 268 -4.39 -25.68 2.98
C ARG A 268 -4.84 -27.02 3.56
N LYS A 269 -5.37 -27.93 2.72
CA LYS A 269 -5.76 -29.28 3.15
C LYS A 269 -4.63 -30.29 3.05
N ASN A 270 -3.60 -29.96 2.28
CA ASN A 270 -2.37 -30.74 2.11
C ASN A 270 -1.24 -30.18 3.00
#